data_f3fdc2277cfc7541cdfa43ddc1ea8975
#
_entry.id   f3fdc2277cfc7541cdfa43ddc1ea8975
#
_cell.length_a   1.000
_cell.length_b   1.000
_cell.length_c   1.000
_cell.angle_alpha   90.00
_cell.angle_beta   90.00
_cell.angle_gamma   90.00
#
_symmetry.space_group_name_H-M   'P 1'
#
loop_
_entity.id
_entity.type
_entity.pdbx_description
1 polymer ?
#
loop_
_entity_poly.entity_id
_entity_poly.type
_entity_poly.pdbx_seq_one_letter_code
_entity_poly.pdbx_strand_id
1 'polypeptide(L)'
;MLKRLPIIFKALIIFSILLSSSTAEILKPSSNIKPAEVVKIQLTGLQKNDLNFKDSGIEQTWNFAHPNNKKVTGPLPNFKRMIKGDTYQMMLDHLSHTITELGRSDNWAQFEVIILDKNKIYHKFNWQVEKYSLDGSLKDCWLTTMVSNPIALGSSI
;
A
#
# COMPACT_ATOMS: atom_id res chain seq x y z
N MET A 1 -35.71 32.05 -62.63
CA MET A 1 -34.33 31.80 -62.11
C MET A 1 -34.38 31.63 -60.63
N LEU A 2 -34.49 30.40 -60.17
CA LEU A 2 -34.41 30.06 -58.71
C LEU A 2 -33.00 29.64 -58.38
N LYS A 3 -32.30 30.43 -57.55
CA LYS A 3 -30.98 30.08 -56.99
C LYS A 3 -31.17 29.10 -55.81
N ARG A 4 -30.70 27.89 -55.98
CA ARG A 4 -30.65 26.92 -54.90
C ARG A 4 -29.47 27.23 -53.94
N LEU A 5 -29.77 27.48 -52.63
CA LEU A 5 -28.77 27.53 -51.57
C LEU A 5 -28.29 26.10 -51.22
N PRO A 6 -26.99 25.87 -51.01
CA PRO A 6 -26.52 24.59 -50.51
C PRO A 6 -26.72 24.51 -49.00
N ILE A 7 -27.35 23.41 -48.56
CA ILE A 7 -27.51 23.05 -47.17
C ILE A 7 -26.14 22.53 -46.68
N ILE A 8 -25.49 23.31 -45.80
CA ILE A 8 -24.27 22.88 -45.14
C ILE A 8 -24.66 21.97 -43.98
N PHE A 9 -24.45 20.66 -44.14
CA PHE A 9 -24.58 19.67 -43.07
C PHE A 9 -23.37 19.84 -42.14
N LYS A 10 -23.56 20.48 -40.99
CA LYS A 10 -22.58 20.45 -39.89
C LYS A 10 -22.67 19.10 -39.18
N ALA A 11 -21.79 18.18 -39.53
CA ALA A 11 -21.60 16.95 -38.78
C ALA A 11 -20.99 17.29 -37.41
N LEU A 12 -21.80 17.19 -36.36
CA LEU A 12 -21.35 17.30 -34.95
C LEU A 12 -20.71 15.98 -34.55
N ILE A 13 -19.37 15.91 -34.61
CA ILE A 13 -18.63 14.77 -34.11
C ILE A 13 -18.66 14.84 -32.56
N ILE A 14 -19.53 14.06 -31.95
CA ILE A 14 -19.53 13.84 -30.48
C ILE A 14 -18.37 12.92 -30.17
N PHE A 15 -17.24 13.50 -29.73
CA PHE A 15 -16.11 12.76 -29.22
C PHE A 15 -16.47 12.30 -27.80
N SER A 16 -17.04 11.10 -27.68
CA SER A 16 -17.29 10.45 -26.39
C SER A 16 -15.96 10.05 -25.77
N ILE A 17 -15.44 10.87 -24.85
CA ILE A 17 -14.31 10.52 -24.01
C ILE A 17 -14.82 9.45 -23.04
N LEU A 18 -14.51 8.19 -23.33
CA LEU A 18 -14.65 7.08 -22.38
C LEU A 18 -13.61 7.31 -21.28
N LEU A 19 -14.02 7.96 -20.19
CA LEU A 19 -13.29 7.97 -18.93
C LEU A 19 -13.31 6.54 -18.38
N SER A 20 -12.33 5.74 -18.79
CA SER A 20 -12.04 4.48 -18.11
C SER A 20 -11.62 4.82 -16.68
N SER A 21 -12.53 4.68 -15.73
CA SER A 21 -12.19 4.69 -14.30
C SER A 21 -11.31 3.47 -14.07
N SER A 22 -9.98 3.65 -14.16
CA SER A 22 -9.01 2.67 -13.70
C SER A 22 -9.16 2.60 -12.18
N THR A 23 -9.95 1.67 -11.68
CA THR A 23 -9.85 1.25 -10.29
C THR A 23 -8.48 0.63 -10.14
N ALA A 24 -7.57 1.31 -9.45
CA ALA A 24 -6.24 0.77 -9.21
C ALA A 24 -6.41 -0.53 -8.41
N GLU A 25 -6.06 -1.64 -9.04
CA GLU A 25 -6.14 -2.96 -8.42
C GLU A 25 -5.12 -3.06 -7.29
N ILE A 26 -5.51 -3.69 -6.19
CA ILE A 26 -4.59 -3.99 -5.08
C ILE A 26 -3.53 -4.95 -5.59
N LEU A 27 -2.26 -4.58 -5.39
CA LEU A 27 -1.12 -5.41 -5.78
C LEU A 27 -1.11 -6.73 -5.01
N LYS A 28 -0.74 -7.79 -5.70
CA LYS A 28 -0.55 -9.12 -5.12
C LYS A 28 0.94 -9.42 -4.99
N PRO A 29 1.35 -10.22 -3.98
CA PRO A 29 2.71 -10.71 -3.87
C PRO A 29 3.17 -11.42 -5.13
N SER A 30 4.42 -11.18 -5.51
CA SER A 30 5.11 -11.83 -6.63
C SER A 30 6.58 -12.04 -6.25
N SER A 31 7.19 -13.12 -6.72
CA SER A 31 8.60 -13.43 -6.48
C SER A 31 9.57 -12.38 -7.05
N ASN A 32 9.11 -11.54 -7.98
CA ASN A 32 9.91 -10.45 -8.55
C ASN A 32 10.00 -9.21 -7.65
N ILE A 33 9.12 -9.08 -6.65
CA ILE A 33 9.08 -7.93 -5.74
C ILE A 33 10.15 -8.12 -4.67
N LYS A 34 11.06 -7.16 -4.56
CA LYS A 34 12.17 -7.19 -3.61
C LYS A 34 11.74 -6.83 -2.18
N PRO A 35 12.51 -7.22 -1.13
CA PRO A 35 12.13 -6.97 0.27
C PRO A 35 11.79 -5.52 0.58
N ALA A 36 12.64 -4.57 0.21
CA ALA A 36 12.41 -3.14 0.45
C ALA A 36 11.17 -2.61 -0.30
N GLU A 37 10.88 -3.18 -1.46
CA GLU A 37 9.70 -2.82 -2.24
C GLU A 37 8.40 -3.30 -1.57
N VAL A 38 8.42 -4.47 -0.93
CA VAL A 38 7.29 -4.95 -0.11
C VAL A 38 6.96 -3.94 0.98
N VAL A 39 7.96 -3.51 1.75
CA VAL A 39 7.78 -2.51 2.81
C VAL A 39 7.25 -1.20 2.24
N LYS A 40 7.80 -0.75 1.11
CA LYS A 40 7.35 0.48 0.42
C LYS A 40 5.89 0.38 -0.04
N ILE A 41 5.48 -0.76 -0.62
CA ILE A 41 4.10 -0.98 -1.07
C ILE A 41 3.14 -0.87 0.13
N GLN A 42 3.47 -1.51 1.25
CA GLN A 42 2.65 -1.47 2.46
C GLN A 42 2.55 -0.06 3.04
N LEU A 43 3.67 0.64 3.19
CA LEU A 43 3.70 2.01 3.73
C LEU A 43 2.99 3.01 2.82
N THR A 44 3.18 2.91 1.50
CA THR A 44 2.48 3.76 0.54
C THR A 44 0.96 3.50 0.57
N GLY A 45 0.56 2.24 0.73
CA GLY A 45 -0.83 1.88 0.93
C GLY A 45 -1.42 2.54 2.18
N LEU A 46 -0.75 2.42 3.33
CA LEU A 46 -1.20 3.03 4.58
C LEU A 46 -1.19 4.56 4.54
N GLN A 47 -0.23 5.16 3.81
CA GLN A 47 -0.15 6.62 3.60
C GLN A 47 -1.34 7.15 2.80
N LYS A 48 -1.90 6.34 1.92
CA LYS A 48 -3.04 6.68 1.05
C LYS A 48 -4.18 5.69 1.27
N ASN A 49 -4.57 5.51 2.53
CA ASN A 49 -5.43 4.40 2.95
C ASN A 49 -6.72 4.25 2.14
N ASP A 50 -7.40 5.34 1.86
CA ASP A 50 -8.72 5.33 1.20
C ASP A 50 -8.65 5.72 -0.28
N LEU A 51 -7.47 5.64 -0.93
CA LEU A 51 -7.25 6.13 -2.30
C LEU A 51 -8.16 5.44 -3.32
N ASN A 52 -8.29 4.13 -3.26
CA ASN A 52 -9.05 3.35 -4.24
C ASN A 52 -10.48 3.06 -3.74
N PHE A 53 -10.59 2.71 -2.49
CA PHE A 53 -11.81 2.49 -1.73
C PHE A 53 -11.47 2.53 -0.23
N LYS A 54 -12.50 2.55 0.62
CA LYS A 54 -12.30 2.60 2.07
C LYS A 54 -11.45 1.44 2.58
N ASP A 55 -10.36 1.77 3.28
CA ASP A 55 -9.40 0.82 3.84
C ASP A 55 -8.56 0.05 2.77
N SER A 56 -8.50 0.52 1.54
CA SER A 56 -7.74 -0.14 0.48
C SER A 56 -6.25 -0.27 0.83
N GLY A 57 -5.68 0.71 1.54
CA GLY A 57 -4.29 0.67 1.99
C GLY A 57 -4.03 -0.39 3.07
N ILE A 58 -4.96 -0.57 4.00
CA ILE A 58 -4.90 -1.65 4.99
C ILE A 58 -5.01 -3.01 4.30
N GLU A 59 -5.89 -3.15 3.30
CA GLU A 59 -6.01 -4.40 2.52
C GLU A 59 -4.75 -4.67 1.70
N GLN A 60 -4.13 -3.63 1.11
CA GLN A 60 -2.85 -3.75 0.44
C GLN A 60 -1.77 -4.27 1.39
N THR A 61 -1.72 -3.73 2.60
CA THR A 61 -0.79 -4.16 3.65
C THR A 61 -1.04 -5.61 4.06
N TRP A 62 -2.30 -5.99 4.22
CA TRP A 62 -2.71 -7.36 4.53
C TRP A 62 -2.29 -8.37 3.45
N ASN A 63 -2.37 -8.01 2.18
CA ASN A 63 -1.98 -8.90 1.09
C ASN A 63 -0.51 -9.32 1.18
N PHE A 64 0.37 -8.45 1.64
CA PHE A 64 1.80 -8.71 1.81
C PHE A 64 2.18 -9.23 3.19
N ALA A 65 1.23 -9.49 4.08
CA ALA A 65 1.51 -10.14 5.36
C ALA A 65 1.76 -11.64 5.17
N HIS A 66 2.79 -12.15 5.83
CA HIS A 66 3.12 -13.58 5.84
C HIS A 66 1.96 -14.41 6.43
N PRO A 67 1.68 -15.63 5.93
CA PRO A 67 0.61 -16.47 6.48
C PRO A 67 0.66 -16.66 8.00
N ASN A 68 1.84 -16.77 8.59
CA ASN A 68 1.99 -16.87 10.05
C ASN A 68 1.60 -15.57 10.76
N ASN A 69 1.94 -14.41 10.19
CA ASN A 69 1.49 -13.12 10.70
C ASN A 69 -0.05 -12.99 10.60
N LYS A 70 -0.62 -13.41 9.47
CA LYS A 70 -2.08 -13.43 9.28
C LYS A 70 -2.82 -14.30 10.29
N LYS A 71 -2.24 -15.42 10.74
CA LYS A 71 -2.83 -16.28 11.80
C LYS A 71 -2.95 -15.53 13.13
N VAL A 72 -2.01 -14.64 13.43
CA VAL A 72 -1.98 -13.89 14.69
C VAL A 72 -2.83 -12.63 14.62
N THR A 73 -2.81 -11.92 13.50
CA THR A 73 -3.41 -10.60 13.34
C THR A 73 -4.78 -10.62 12.64
N GLY A 74 -5.12 -11.74 12.03
CA GLY A 74 -6.34 -11.90 11.23
C GLY A 74 -7.56 -12.41 11.98
N PRO A 75 -8.66 -12.59 11.27
CA PRO A 75 -8.90 -12.31 9.85
C PRO A 75 -8.83 -10.80 9.50
N LEU A 76 -8.97 -10.45 8.21
CA LEU A 76 -8.84 -9.07 7.74
C LEU A 76 -9.65 -8.02 8.55
N PRO A 77 -10.91 -8.26 8.98
CA PRO A 77 -11.61 -7.31 9.85
C PRO A 77 -10.89 -7.05 11.18
N ASN A 78 -10.24 -8.05 11.76
CA ASN A 78 -9.45 -7.90 12.97
C ASN A 78 -8.19 -7.09 12.70
N PHE A 79 -7.49 -7.36 11.60
CA PHE A 79 -6.34 -6.60 11.15
C PHE A 79 -6.71 -5.12 10.93
N LYS A 80 -7.85 -4.84 10.27
CA LYS A 80 -8.35 -3.47 10.10
C LYS A 80 -8.56 -2.76 11.45
N ARG A 81 -9.15 -3.43 12.43
CA ARG A 81 -9.33 -2.86 13.79
C ARG A 81 -7.99 -2.61 14.49
N MET A 82 -7.03 -3.53 14.35
CA MET A 82 -5.70 -3.40 14.93
C MET A 82 -4.96 -2.18 14.36
N ILE A 83 -4.95 -2.01 13.04
CA ILE A 83 -4.28 -0.86 12.39
C ILE A 83 -4.95 0.47 12.77
N LYS A 84 -6.27 0.49 12.94
CA LYS A 84 -7.02 1.68 13.35
C LYS A 84 -6.96 1.96 14.87
N GLY A 85 -6.44 1.02 15.64
CA GLY A 85 -6.28 1.15 17.08
C GLY A 85 -5.07 2.01 17.47
N ASP A 86 -5.00 2.36 18.75
CA ASP A 86 -4.03 3.32 19.29
C ASP A 86 -2.57 2.97 19.02
N THR A 87 -2.26 1.67 18.88
CA THR A 87 -0.89 1.22 18.65
C THR A 87 -0.38 1.54 17.25
N TYR A 88 -1.24 1.52 16.21
CA TYR A 88 -0.80 1.60 14.82
C TYR A 88 -1.48 2.69 13.99
N GLN A 89 -2.49 3.40 14.52
CA GLN A 89 -3.27 4.38 13.75
C GLN A 89 -2.41 5.52 13.17
N MET A 90 -1.24 5.83 13.77
CA MET A 90 -0.32 6.85 13.26
C MET A 90 0.28 6.48 11.89
N MET A 91 0.21 5.22 11.48
CA MET A 91 0.60 4.80 10.13
C MET A 91 -0.40 5.24 9.06
N LEU A 92 -1.66 5.46 9.43
CA LEU A 92 -2.71 5.84 8.49
C LEU A 92 -2.59 7.31 8.12
N ASP A 93 -2.58 7.57 6.80
CA ASP A 93 -2.55 8.93 6.25
C ASP A 93 -1.34 9.75 6.74
N HIS A 94 -0.21 9.07 7.03
CA HIS A 94 1.01 9.72 7.47
C HIS A 94 1.60 10.63 6.38
N LEU A 95 2.37 11.63 6.78
CA LEU A 95 2.88 12.67 5.88
C LEU A 95 4.05 12.17 5.04
N SER A 96 4.99 11.46 5.66
CA SER A 96 6.17 10.91 4.99
C SER A 96 6.71 9.69 5.73
N HIS A 97 7.55 8.93 5.04
CA HIS A 97 8.27 7.82 5.66
C HIS A 97 9.66 7.63 5.03
N THR A 98 10.56 7.05 5.81
CA THR A 98 11.87 6.57 5.34
C THR A 98 11.99 5.09 5.65
N ILE A 99 12.70 4.35 4.78
CA ILE A 99 12.96 2.93 4.91
C ILE A 99 14.46 2.74 4.83
N THR A 100 15.08 2.22 5.88
CA THR A 100 16.50 1.94 5.94
C THR A 100 16.71 0.45 6.18
N GLU A 101 17.40 -0.24 5.28
CA GLU A 101 17.75 -1.65 5.47
C GLU A 101 18.81 -1.77 6.58
N LEU A 102 18.51 -2.56 7.59
CA LEU A 102 19.43 -2.84 8.70
C LEU A 102 20.28 -4.08 8.46
N GLY A 103 19.75 -5.02 7.69
CA GLY A 103 20.44 -6.26 7.33
C GLY A 103 19.52 -7.22 6.59
N ARG A 104 20.14 -8.17 5.89
CA ARG A 104 19.41 -9.23 5.19
C ARG A 104 20.25 -10.47 4.96
N SER A 105 19.57 -11.57 4.65
CA SER A 105 20.12 -12.80 4.10
C SER A 105 19.35 -13.18 2.81
N ASP A 106 19.55 -14.39 2.34
CA ASP A 106 18.84 -14.90 1.15
C ASP A 106 17.32 -15.06 1.38
N ASN A 107 16.89 -15.17 2.62
CA ASN A 107 15.51 -15.49 2.99
C ASN A 107 14.86 -14.56 4.02
N TRP A 108 15.55 -13.59 4.57
CA TRP A 108 15.00 -12.57 5.44
C TRP A 108 15.65 -11.20 5.22
N ALA A 109 14.93 -10.13 5.51
CA ALA A 109 15.45 -8.78 5.55
C ALA A 109 14.75 -7.97 6.65
N GLN A 110 15.50 -7.07 7.29
CA GLN A 110 15.05 -6.20 8.36
C GLN A 110 15.26 -4.74 8.01
N PHE A 111 14.29 -3.92 8.32
CA PHE A 111 14.27 -2.49 8.03
C PHE A 111 13.94 -1.68 9.28
N GLU A 112 14.58 -0.53 9.42
CA GLU A 112 14.09 0.57 10.23
C GLU A 112 13.15 1.41 9.36
N VAL A 113 11.95 1.67 9.86
CA VAL A 113 10.96 2.54 9.23
C VAL A 113 10.72 3.72 10.16
N ILE A 114 10.87 4.94 9.66
CA ILE A 114 10.50 6.15 10.38
C ILE A 114 9.34 6.79 9.64
N ILE A 115 8.26 7.04 10.36
CA ILE A 115 7.04 7.67 9.85
C ILE A 115 6.88 9.03 10.52
N LEU A 116 6.59 10.07 9.74
CA LEU A 116 6.07 11.34 10.23
C LEU A 116 4.55 11.28 10.15
N ASP A 117 3.88 11.22 11.29
CA ASP A 117 2.42 11.16 11.33
C ASP A 117 1.75 12.51 10.99
N LYS A 118 0.42 12.51 10.84
CA LYS A 118 -0.37 13.71 10.56
C LYS A 118 -0.32 14.77 11.66
N ASN A 119 0.10 14.41 12.89
CA ASN A 119 0.32 15.31 14.01
C ASN A 119 1.77 15.83 14.08
N LYS A 120 2.59 15.54 13.06
CA LYS A 120 4.02 15.91 12.98
C LYS A 120 4.88 15.28 14.08
N ILE A 121 4.54 14.08 14.49
CA ILE A 121 5.33 13.26 15.42
C ILE A 121 6.03 12.15 14.62
N TYR A 122 7.33 12.00 14.87
CA TYR A 122 8.09 10.90 14.29
C TYR A 122 7.92 9.64 15.12
N HIS A 123 7.66 8.53 14.44
CA HIS A 123 7.55 7.19 15.03
C HIS A 123 8.49 6.24 14.29
N LYS A 124 9.23 5.45 15.04
CA LYS A 124 10.12 4.42 14.53
C LYS A 124 9.51 3.04 14.71
N PHE A 125 9.67 2.19 13.70
CA PHE A 125 9.27 0.78 13.70
C PHE A 125 10.42 -0.07 13.19
N ASN A 126 10.53 -1.29 13.71
CA ASN A 126 11.28 -2.35 13.06
C ASN A 126 10.35 -3.19 12.20
N TRP A 127 10.74 -3.44 10.98
CA TRP A 127 9.95 -4.16 9.98
C TRP A 127 10.74 -5.34 9.45
N GLN A 128 10.18 -6.54 9.51
CA GLN A 128 10.84 -7.74 9.01
C GLN A 128 10.02 -8.40 7.92
N VAL A 129 10.69 -8.79 6.85
CA VAL A 129 10.11 -9.55 5.75
C VAL A 129 10.90 -10.84 5.56
N GLU A 130 10.21 -11.91 5.19
CA GLU A 130 10.81 -13.20 4.91
C GLU A 130 10.31 -13.74 3.58
N LYS A 131 11.20 -14.51 2.93
CA LYS A 131 10.85 -15.21 1.70
C LYS A 131 10.03 -16.45 2.04
N TYR A 132 8.86 -16.58 1.44
CA TYR A 132 7.98 -17.73 1.65
C TYR A 132 8.52 -18.96 0.92
N SER A 133 8.79 -20.04 1.66
CA SER A 133 9.50 -21.22 1.15
C SER A 133 8.60 -22.38 0.76
N LEU A 134 7.32 -22.38 1.18
CA LEU A 134 6.41 -23.48 0.88
C LEU A 134 5.85 -23.38 -0.54
N ASP A 135 5.53 -24.53 -1.14
CA ASP A 135 4.91 -24.57 -2.45
C ASP A 135 3.55 -23.89 -2.48
N GLY A 136 3.20 -23.28 -3.59
CA GLY A 136 1.96 -22.56 -3.81
C GLY A 136 2.17 -21.20 -4.47
N SER A 137 1.12 -20.40 -4.53
CA SER A 137 1.11 -19.10 -5.21
C SER A 137 2.01 -18.04 -4.56
N LEU A 138 2.42 -18.25 -3.31
CA LEU A 138 3.29 -17.33 -2.56
C LEU A 138 4.76 -17.77 -2.55
N LYS A 139 5.10 -18.91 -3.18
CA LYS A 139 6.48 -19.41 -3.19
C LYS A 139 7.44 -18.33 -3.70
N ASP A 140 8.54 -18.17 -2.98
CA ASP A 140 9.59 -17.16 -3.24
C ASP A 140 9.15 -15.69 -3.16
N CYS A 141 7.91 -15.43 -2.76
CA CYS A 141 7.46 -14.07 -2.47
C CYS A 141 8.01 -13.59 -1.11
N TRP A 142 8.42 -12.33 -1.05
CA TRP A 142 8.76 -11.66 0.20
C TRP A 142 7.50 -11.16 0.90
N LEU A 143 7.33 -11.51 2.17
CA LEU A 143 6.14 -11.23 2.95
C LEU A 143 6.50 -10.72 4.35
N THR A 144 5.74 -9.80 4.89
CA THR A 144 5.98 -9.22 6.22
C THR A 144 5.64 -10.22 7.32
N THR A 145 6.63 -10.55 8.13
CA THR A 145 6.50 -11.45 9.29
C THR A 145 6.32 -10.69 10.60
N MET A 146 6.86 -9.47 10.70
CA MET A 146 6.81 -8.71 11.95
C MET A 146 6.87 -7.20 11.68
N VAL A 147 6.08 -6.46 12.43
CA VAL A 147 6.19 -5.01 12.63
C VAL A 147 6.18 -4.76 14.13
N SER A 148 7.19 -4.05 14.64
CA SER A 148 7.29 -3.76 16.07
C SER A 148 6.23 -2.76 16.53
N ASN A 149 6.08 -2.62 17.86
CA ASN A 149 5.39 -1.46 18.42
C ASN A 149 6.15 -0.17 18.03
N PRO A 150 5.44 0.96 17.90
CA PRO A 150 6.05 2.25 17.62
C PRO A 150 6.93 2.75 18.77
N ILE A 151 8.02 3.42 18.41
CA ILE A 151 8.83 4.19 19.33
C ILE A 151 8.69 5.66 18.91
N ALA A 152 8.09 6.50 19.74
CA ALA A 152 8.00 7.93 19.49
C ALA A 152 9.39 8.59 19.59
N LEU A 153 9.79 9.34 18.55
CA LEU A 153 11.09 10.02 18.49
C LEU A 153 10.99 11.53 18.78
N GLY A 154 9.78 12.06 18.94
CA GLY A 154 9.51 13.47 19.15
C GLY A 154 8.88 14.16 17.94
N SER A 155 8.60 15.47 18.11
CA SER A 155 7.95 16.28 17.07
C SER A 155 8.96 16.85 16.06
N SER A 156 8.50 17.00 14.81
CA SER A 156 9.20 17.88 13.87
C SER A 156 8.93 19.35 14.28
N ILE A 157 10.00 20.09 14.43
CA ILE A 157 9.95 21.54 14.70
C ILE A 157 9.54 22.27 13.41
#